data_6f5e653deae39d607ce692a042bd7da1
#
_entry.id   6f5e653deae39d607ce692a042bd7da1
#
_cell.length_a   1.000
_cell.length_b   1.000
_cell.length_c   1.000
_cell.angle_alpha   90.00
_cell.angle_beta   90.00
_cell.angle_gamma   90.00
#
_symmetry.space_group_name_H-M   'P 1'
#
loop_
_entity.id
_entity.type
_entity.pdbx_description
1 polymer ?
#
loop_
_entity_poly.entity_id
_entity_poly.type
_entity_poly.pdbx_seq_one_letter_code
_entity_poly.pdbx_strand_id
1 'polypeptide(L)'
;MEENFNPVARTRANYYTPGSPVQFVCVELLKGDVSGEHAVCLTFKNISKVTLTALEIHFKCKGVDGVILCEDRFEYRDLEVKPGEMFGMDDAVFVTSKAITSVDVSLCNVYNGKRVVHLDAIKRVRLPAPNACPQSWKRRWRSA
;
A
#
# COMPACT_ATOMS: atom_id res chain seq x y z
N MET A 1 13.57 18.19 6.57
CA MET A 1 13.16 18.90 5.35
C MET A 1 12.27 17.99 4.52
N GLU A 2 11.16 18.51 4.08
CA GLU A 2 10.24 17.78 3.24
C GLU A 2 10.64 17.94 1.78
N GLU A 3 10.48 16.89 1.02
CA GLU A 3 10.68 16.99 -0.41
C GLU A 3 9.39 16.63 -1.14
N ASN A 4 9.27 17.10 -2.35
CA ASN A 4 8.12 16.83 -3.20
C ASN A 4 8.35 15.53 -3.95
N PHE A 5 7.36 14.66 -3.92
CA PHE A 5 7.34 13.44 -4.70
C PHE A 5 6.34 13.62 -5.83
N ASN A 6 6.81 13.41 -7.04
CA ASN A 6 6.01 13.61 -8.25
C ASN A 6 5.79 12.30 -8.97
N PRO A 7 4.61 12.07 -9.55
CA PRO A 7 4.35 10.86 -10.31
C PRO A 7 5.31 10.78 -11.50
N VAL A 8 6.00 9.65 -11.64
CA VAL A 8 6.93 9.43 -12.75
C VAL A 8 6.53 8.27 -13.63
N ALA A 9 5.84 7.27 -13.07
CA ALA A 9 5.46 6.11 -13.84
C ALA A 9 4.39 5.31 -13.08
N ARG A 10 3.75 4.42 -13.82
CA ARG A 10 2.93 3.36 -13.23
C ARG A 10 3.67 2.06 -13.44
N THR A 11 3.69 1.23 -12.41
CA THR A 11 4.24 -0.10 -12.53
C THR A 11 3.12 -1.12 -12.52
N ARG A 12 3.46 -2.36 -12.87
CA ARG A 12 2.47 -3.43 -12.85
C ARG A 12 2.07 -3.74 -11.42
N ALA A 13 0.79 -3.97 -11.20
CA ALA A 13 0.27 -4.34 -9.90
C ALA A 13 -0.66 -5.53 -10.02
N ASN A 14 -0.58 -6.42 -9.07
CA ASN A 14 -1.44 -7.59 -8.99
C ASN A 14 -2.18 -7.55 -7.66
N TYR A 15 -3.49 -7.78 -7.71
CA TYR A 15 -4.31 -7.79 -6.52
C TYR A 15 -4.99 -9.16 -6.39
N TYR A 16 -4.79 -9.80 -5.26
CA TYR A 16 -5.14 -11.20 -5.09
C TYR A 16 -6.31 -11.47 -4.16
N THR A 17 -7.10 -10.46 -3.83
CA THR A 17 -8.20 -10.65 -2.88
C THR A 17 -9.56 -10.55 -3.58
N PRO A 18 -10.10 -11.65 -4.10
CA PRO A 18 -11.42 -11.64 -4.69
C PRO A 18 -12.50 -11.44 -3.62
N GLY A 19 -13.59 -10.80 -3.97
CA GLY A 19 -14.72 -10.54 -3.05
C GLY A 19 -14.41 -9.53 -1.96
N SER A 20 -13.38 -8.73 -2.14
CA SER A 20 -12.93 -7.75 -1.17
C SER A 20 -13.94 -6.61 -1.00
N PRO A 21 -14.04 -6.03 0.22
CA PRO A 21 -14.84 -4.82 0.42
C PRO A 21 -14.20 -3.57 -0.15
N VAL A 22 -12.97 -3.66 -0.63
CA VAL A 22 -12.30 -2.55 -1.30
C VAL A 22 -11.86 -3.00 -2.69
N GLN A 23 -11.88 -2.07 -3.62
CA GLN A 23 -11.36 -2.26 -4.96
C GLN A 23 -9.96 -1.66 -5.03
N PHE A 24 -9.01 -2.41 -5.57
CA PHE A 24 -7.70 -1.87 -5.86
C PHE A 24 -7.78 -1.09 -7.18
N VAL A 25 -7.48 0.21 -7.11
CA VAL A 25 -7.64 1.09 -8.26
C VAL A 25 -6.36 1.18 -9.07
N CYS A 26 -5.25 1.53 -8.41
CA CYS A 26 -3.97 1.65 -9.11
C CYS A 26 -2.80 1.73 -8.13
N VAL A 27 -1.62 1.54 -8.68
CA VAL A 27 -0.36 1.84 -8.00
C VAL A 27 0.28 3.01 -8.71
N GLU A 28 0.82 3.93 -7.93
CA GLU A 28 1.61 5.03 -8.46
C GLU A 28 3.02 4.95 -7.97
N LEU A 29 3.96 5.21 -8.84
CA LEU A 29 5.35 5.35 -8.51
C LEU A 29 5.71 6.82 -8.56
N LEU A 30 6.15 7.34 -7.43
CA LEU A 30 6.54 8.74 -7.30
C LEU A 30 8.04 8.82 -7.13
N LYS A 31 8.62 9.94 -7.54
CA LYS A 31 10.05 10.16 -7.40
C LYS A 31 10.30 11.46 -6.66
N GLY A 32 11.15 11.42 -5.65
CA GLY A 32 11.55 12.60 -4.90
C GLY A 32 12.44 13.51 -5.73
N ASP A 33 12.19 14.80 -5.68
CA ASP A 33 12.93 15.78 -6.47
C ASP A 33 14.31 16.09 -5.90
N VAL A 34 14.56 15.73 -4.66
CA VAL A 34 15.85 15.98 -4.00
C VAL A 34 16.66 14.68 -3.87
N SER A 35 16.07 13.66 -3.29
CA SER A 35 16.77 12.40 -3.02
C SER A 35 16.84 11.48 -4.24
N GLY A 36 15.90 11.62 -5.17
CA GLY A 36 15.77 10.68 -6.28
C GLY A 36 15.18 9.35 -5.87
N GLU A 37 14.72 9.22 -4.64
CA GLU A 37 14.10 7.98 -4.17
C GLU A 37 12.74 7.79 -4.80
N HIS A 38 12.36 6.52 -4.98
CA HIS A 38 11.05 6.16 -5.49
C HIS A 38 10.14 5.79 -4.33
N ALA A 39 8.91 6.24 -4.39
CA ALA A 39 7.88 5.93 -3.40
C ALA A 39 6.70 5.26 -4.08
N VAL A 40 6.15 4.26 -3.41
CA VAL A 40 5.00 3.50 -3.92
C VAL A 40 3.76 3.93 -3.15
N CYS A 41 2.77 4.40 -3.88
CA CYS A 41 1.44 4.72 -3.34
C CYS A 41 0.41 3.80 -3.96
N LEU A 42 -0.51 3.35 -3.14
CA LEU A 42 -1.61 2.51 -3.58
C LEU A 42 -2.92 3.27 -3.42
N THR A 43 -3.81 3.12 -4.37
CA THR A 43 -5.14 3.72 -4.31
C THR A 43 -6.18 2.63 -4.26
N PHE A 44 -7.08 2.73 -3.30
CA PHE A 44 -8.22 1.83 -3.12
C PHE A 44 -9.51 2.61 -3.15
N LYS A 45 -10.59 1.89 -3.42
CA LYS A 45 -11.94 2.45 -3.37
C LYS A 45 -12.78 1.59 -2.44
N ASN A 46 -13.52 2.23 -1.53
CA ASN A 46 -14.45 1.52 -0.66
C ASN A 46 -15.69 1.12 -1.47
N ILE A 47 -15.81 -0.15 -1.79
CA ILE A 47 -16.97 -0.68 -2.49
C ILE A 47 -17.93 -1.42 -1.56
N SER A 48 -17.71 -1.32 -0.25
CA SER A 48 -18.61 -1.86 0.75
C SER A 48 -19.74 -0.88 1.04
N LYS A 49 -20.63 -1.27 1.91
CA LYS A 49 -21.79 -0.44 2.30
C LYS A 49 -21.56 0.30 3.63
N VAL A 50 -20.38 0.17 4.20
CA VAL A 50 -20.06 0.76 5.51
C VAL A 50 -18.84 1.65 5.42
N THR A 51 -18.71 2.56 6.37
CA THR A 51 -17.52 3.39 6.49
C THR A 51 -16.35 2.54 6.95
N LEU A 52 -15.20 2.71 6.34
CA LEU A 52 -13.98 1.99 6.71
C LEU A 52 -13.10 2.87 7.58
N THR A 53 -12.59 2.31 8.66
CA THR A 53 -11.76 3.04 9.61
C THR A 53 -10.31 2.58 9.62
N ALA A 54 -10.04 1.38 9.12
CA ALA A 54 -8.68 0.85 9.01
C ALA A 54 -8.64 -0.23 7.96
N LEU A 55 -7.47 -0.34 7.33
CA LEU A 55 -7.24 -1.36 6.30
C LEU A 55 -5.80 -1.83 6.41
N GLU A 56 -5.61 -3.13 6.52
CA GLU A 56 -4.30 -3.74 6.55
C GLU A 56 -4.08 -4.54 5.27
N ILE A 57 -2.94 -4.31 4.63
CA ILE A 57 -2.55 -5.03 3.42
C ILE A 57 -1.22 -5.74 3.62
N HIS A 58 -0.99 -6.73 2.79
CA HIS A 58 0.32 -7.33 2.58
C HIS A 58 0.78 -6.92 1.19
N PHE A 59 2.01 -6.49 1.06
CA PHE A 59 2.54 -6.09 -0.23
C PHE A 59 3.93 -6.65 -0.45
N LYS A 60 4.28 -6.82 -1.72
CA LYS A 60 5.59 -7.27 -2.14
C LYS A 60 6.02 -6.42 -3.32
N CYS A 61 7.11 -5.69 -3.16
CA CYS A 61 7.67 -4.88 -4.23
C CYS A 61 8.83 -5.63 -4.87
N LYS A 62 8.81 -5.72 -6.19
CA LYS A 62 9.83 -6.40 -6.95
C LYS A 62 10.58 -5.42 -7.83
N GLY A 63 11.89 -5.59 -7.91
CA GLY A 63 12.76 -4.82 -8.78
C GLY A 63 13.07 -5.55 -10.06
N VAL A 64 14.17 -5.14 -10.68
CA VAL A 64 14.67 -5.73 -11.92
C VAL A 64 14.90 -7.23 -11.71
N ASP A 65 14.55 -8.02 -12.72
CA ASP A 65 14.71 -9.49 -12.71
C ASP A 65 13.93 -10.20 -11.60
N GLY A 66 12.86 -9.55 -11.12
CA GLY A 66 12.00 -10.17 -10.13
C GLY A 66 12.58 -10.23 -8.72
N VAL A 67 13.67 -9.51 -8.47
CA VAL A 67 14.25 -9.46 -7.13
C VAL A 67 13.30 -8.79 -6.16
N ILE A 68 13.03 -9.44 -5.03
CA ILE A 68 12.16 -8.87 -4.01
C ILE A 68 12.90 -7.78 -3.26
N LEU A 69 12.39 -6.55 -3.36
CA LEU A 69 12.96 -5.40 -2.66
C LEU A 69 12.38 -5.25 -1.26
N CYS A 70 11.10 -5.56 -1.12
CA CYS A 70 10.42 -5.47 0.16
C CYS A 70 9.19 -6.37 0.16
N GLU A 71 8.95 -7.02 1.26
CA GLU A 71 7.72 -7.76 1.49
C GLU A 71 7.32 -7.49 2.93
N ASP A 72 6.16 -6.87 3.14
CA ASP A 72 5.74 -6.43 4.46
C ASP A 72 4.24 -6.19 4.50
N ARG A 73 3.76 -5.80 5.66
CA ARG A 73 2.39 -5.37 5.88
C ARG A 73 2.36 -3.87 6.10
N PHE A 74 1.29 -3.25 5.66
CA PHE A 74 1.07 -1.83 5.87
C PHE A 74 -0.36 -1.64 6.35
N GLU A 75 -0.54 -0.81 7.37
CA GLU A 75 -1.85 -0.54 7.92
C GLU A 75 -2.20 0.94 7.72
N TYR A 76 -3.31 1.16 7.03
CA TYR A 76 -3.92 2.49 6.96
C TYR A 76 -4.81 2.64 8.18
N ARG A 77 -4.54 3.63 9.01
CA ARG A 77 -5.26 3.87 10.26
C ARG A 77 -5.97 5.20 10.23
N ASP A 78 -6.88 5.37 11.19
CA ASP A 78 -7.60 6.62 11.38
C ASP A 78 -8.31 7.07 10.11
N LEU A 79 -8.86 6.10 9.40
CA LEU A 79 -9.61 6.37 8.19
C LEU A 79 -11.05 6.71 8.52
N GLU A 80 -11.67 7.48 7.62
CA GLU A 80 -13.10 7.70 7.62
C GLU A 80 -13.52 7.70 6.16
N VAL A 81 -13.50 6.51 5.57
CA VAL A 81 -13.73 6.34 4.14
C VAL A 81 -15.16 5.83 3.94
N LYS A 82 -16.00 6.70 3.39
CA LYS A 82 -17.40 6.36 3.12
C LYS A 82 -17.51 5.50 1.87
N PRO A 83 -18.65 4.77 1.72
CA PRO A 83 -18.86 4.00 0.50
C PRO A 83 -18.68 4.84 -0.75
N GLY A 84 -17.91 4.32 -1.69
CA GLY A 84 -17.63 5.00 -2.95
C GLY A 84 -16.40 5.90 -2.93
N GLU A 85 -15.83 6.19 -1.78
CA GLU A 85 -14.66 7.07 -1.70
C GLU A 85 -13.36 6.33 -1.96
N MET A 86 -12.41 7.03 -2.52
CA MET A 86 -11.05 6.51 -2.73
C MET A 86 -10.14 6.93 -1.58
N PHE A 87 -9.13 6.13 -1.34
CA PHE A 87 -8.17 6.39 -0.27
C PHE A 87 -6.85 5.68 -0.52
N GLY A 88 -5.86 6.00 0.30
CA GLY A 88 -4.55 5.34 0.28
C GLY A 88 -3.49 6.09 -0.48
N MET A 89 -3.87 7.03 -1.35
CA MET A 89 -2.92 7.73 -2.19
C MET A 89 -2.02 8.72 -1.44
N ASP A 90 -2.36 9.03 -0.20
CA ASP A 90 -1.58 10.01 0.58
C ASP A 90 -0.45 9.39 1.38
N ASP A 91 -0.34 8.07 1.38
CA ASP A 91 0.67 7.36 2.16
C ASP A 91 1.54 6.50 1.26
N ALA A 92 2.85 6.57 1.45
CA ALA A 92 3.76 5.64 0.81
C ALA A 92 3.79 4.33 1.59
N VAL A 93 3.66 3.22 0.89
CA VAL A 93 3.85 1.92 1.53
C VAL A 93 5.31 1.50 1.51
N PHE A 94 6.08 2.04 0.58
CA PHE A 94 7.50 1.70 0.47
C PHE A 94 8.24 2.81 -0.24
N VAL A 95 9.48 3.10 0.22
CA VAL A 95 10.36 4.08 -0.39
C VAL A 95 11.72 3.42 -0.60
N THR A 96 12.27 3.55 -1.80
CA THR A 96 13.54 2.93 -2.14
C THR A 96 14.27 3.72 -3.21
N SER A 97 15.60 3.60 -3.24
CA SER A 97 16.41 4.18 -4.30
C SER A 97 16.46 3.29 -5.54
N LYS A 98 15.93 2.08 -5.46
CA LYS A 98 15.98 1.10 -6.56
C LYS A 98 14.73 1.17 -7.41
N ALA A 99 14.87 0.81 -8.69
CA ALA A 99 13.73 0.76 -9.60
C ALA A 99 12.77 -0.36 -9.22
N ILE A 100 11.49 -0.04 -9.23
CA ILE A 100 10.42 -1.00 -8.92
C ILE A 100 9.72 -1.35 -10.22
N THR A 101 9.58 -2.65 -10.50
CA THR A 101 8.97 -3.14 -11.73
C THR A 101 7.58 -3.70 -11.53
N SER A 102 7.27 -4.19 -10.32
CA SER A 102 5.93 -4.69 -10.03
C SER A 102 5.66 -4.67 -8.54
N VAL A 103 4.37 -4.64 -8.19
CA VAL A 103 3.90 -4.67 -6.82
C VAL A 103 2.78 -5.69 -6.73
N ASP A 104 2.91 -6.62 -5.80
CA ASP A 104 1.84 -7.56 -5.49
C ASP A 104 1.16 -7.11 -4.20
N VAL A 105 -0.15 -7.04 -4.21
CA VAL A 105 -0.94 -6.56 -3.07
C VAL A 105 -2.01 -7.57 -2.74
N SER A 106 -2.17 -7.87 -1.47
CA SER A 106 -3.30 -8.65 -0.99
C SER A 106 -3.89 -8.00 0.25
N LEU A 107 -5.18 -8.18 0.44
CA LEU A 107 -5.90 -7.61 1.56
C LEU A 107 -5.76 -8.53 2.77
N CYS A 108 -5.41 -7.95 3.91
CA CYS A 108 -5.37 -8.69 5.17
C CYS A 108 -6.66 -8.46 5.95
N ASN A 109 -6.77 -7.34 6.62
CA ASN A 109 -7.93 -7.07 7.47
C ASN A 109 -8.53 -5.71 7.17
N VAL A 110 -9.84 -5.60 7.28
CA VAL A 110 -10.56 -4.33 7.07
C VAL A 110 -11.51 -4.13 8.24
N TYR A 111 -11.57 -2.91 8.75
CA TYR A 111 -12.35 -2.60 9.95
C TYR A 111 -13.30 -1.43 9.74
N ASN A 112 -14.45 -1.53 10.40
CA ASN A 112 -15.35 -0.42 10.65
C ASN A 112 -15.40 -0.26 12.17
N GLY A 113 -14.64 0.69 12.72
CA GLY A 113 -14.47 0.80 14.16
C GLY A 113 -13.89 -0.48 14.73
N LYS A 114 -14.61 -1.09 15.67
CA LYS A 114 -14.22 -2.39 16.25
C LYS A 114 -14.73 -3.58 15.45
N ARG A 115 -15.57 -3.33 14.47
CA ARG A 115 -16.18 -4.39 13.67
C ARG A 115 -15.27 -4.79 12.54
N VAL A 116 -15.08 -6.08 12.36
CA VAL A 116 -14.30 -6.61 11.24
C VAL A 116 -15.19 -6.73 10.02
N VAL A 117 -14.82 -6.04 8.93
CA VAL A 117 -15.53 -6.12 7.65
C VAL A 117 -14.95 -7.25 6.81
N HIS A 118 -13.64 -7.44 6.88
CA HIS A 118 -12.94 -8.50 6.16
C HIS A 118 -11.80 -9.00 7.03
N LEU A 119 -11.70 -10.30 7.14
CA LEU A 119 -10.63 -10.95 7.88
C LEU A 119 -9.83 -11.80 6.91
N ASP A 120 -8.51 -11.65 6.97
CA ASP A 120 -7.61 -12.43 6.13
C ASP A 120 -7.73 -13.91 6.45
N ALA A 121 -8.23 -14.69 5.49
CA ALA A 121 -8.37 -16.13 5.65
C ALA A 121 -7.02 -16.85 5.68
N ILE A 122 -5.97 -16.21 5.21
CA ILE A 122 -4.63 -16.79 5.14
C ILE A 122 -3.78 -16.38 6.34
N LYS A 123 -4.35 -15.68 7.27
CA LYS A 123 -3.58 -15.12 8.38
C LYS A 123 -2.93 -16.21 9.26
N ARG A 124 -3.38 -17.46 9.14
CA ARG A 124 -2.76 -18.58 9.85
C ARG A 124 -1.41 -18.98 9.27
N VAL A 125 -1.17 -18.61 8.02
CA VAL A 125 0.11 -18.88 7.38
C VAL A 125 1.09 -17.87 7.93
N ARG A 126 2.05 -18.34 8.69
CA ARG A 126 3.05 -17.43 9.24
C ARG A 126 3.98 -17.00 8.12
N LEU A 127 3.94 -15.72 7.83
CA LEU A 127 4.89 -15.15 6.89
C LEU A 127 6.27 -15.15 7.53
N PRO A 128 7.32 -15.41 6.74
CA PRO A 128 8.68 -15.26 7.26
C PRO A 128 8.88 -13.83 7.76
N ALA A 129 9.72 -13.69 8.78
CA ALA A 129 10.06 -12.36 9.27
C ALA A 129 10.57 -11.55 8.08
N PRO A 130 9.94 -10.43 7.76
CA PRO A 130 10.38 -9.66 6.62
C PRO A 130 11.80 -9.13 6.86
N ASN A 131 12.58 -9.09 5.79
CA ASN A 131 13.76 -8.27 5.80
C ASN A 131 13.25 -6.87 6.08
N ALA A 132 13.62 -6.33 7.22
CA ALA A 132 13.02 -5.11 7.69
C ALA A 132 13.15 -4.03 6.64
N CYS A 133 12.04 -3.50 6.20
CA CYS A 133 12.03 -2.30 5.41
C CYS A 133 12.56 -1.18 6.31
N PRO A 134 13.39 -0.28 5.78
CA PRO A 134 13.90 0.83 6.58
C PRO A 134 12.78 1.61 7.23
N GLN A 135 12.98 2.03 8.47
CA GLN A 135 11.97 2.81 9.17
C GLN A 135 11.60 4.08 8.42
N SER A 136 12.52 4.57 7.61
CA SER A 136 12.26 5.77 6.81
C SER A 136 11.08 5.61 5.85
N TRP A 137 10.77 4.39 5.43
CA TRP A 137 9.66 4.20 4.51
C TRP A 137 8.30 4.47 5.15
N LYS A 138 8.21 4.48 6.46
CA LYS A 138 6.99 4.82 7.18
C LYS A 138 6.77 6.32 7.28
N ARG A 139 7.76 7.12 6.92
CA ARG A 139 7.62 8.56 6.92
C ARG A 139 6.55 8.98 5.94
N ARG A 140 5.69 9.85 6.41
CA ARG A 140 4.76 10.49 5.48
C ARG A 140 5.52 11.52 4.68
N TRP A 141 5.21 11.57 3.41
CA TRP A 141 5.68 12.67 2.58
C TRP A 141 4.54 13.63 2.35
N ARG A 142 4.88 14.79 1.87
CA ARG A 142 3.89 15.76 1.49
C ARG A 142 3.77 15.81 -0.01
N SER A 143 2.53 15.73 -0.49
CA SER A 143 2.29 16.02 -1.89
C SER A 143 2.50 17.51 -2.12
N ALA A 144 3.03 17.82 -3.26
CA ALA A 144 3.23 19.20 -3.65
C ALA A 144 1.91 19.92 -3.82
#